data_b60d9704d99edaa20640303dd59b97a8
#
_entry.id   b60d9704d99edaa20640303dd59b97a8
#
_cell.length_a   1.000
_cell.length_b   1.000
_cell.length_c   1.000
_cell.angle_alpha   90.00
_cell.angle_beta   90.00
_cell.angle_gamma   90.00
#
_symmetry.space_group_name_H-M   'P 1'
#
loop_
_entity.id
_entity.type
_entity.pdbx_description
1 polymer ?
#
loop_
_entity_poly.entity_id
_entity_poly.type
_entity_poly.pdbx_seq_one_letter_code
_entity_poly.pdbx_strand_id
1 'polypeptide(L)'
;LIYSDQITTVSPTYAEEICTYEYGYGLEGLLSERAKEGRLNGILNGIDNHEWDPETDKAIAKNYSVKTIRDKSRNKIAIQQHFSLPEKEDALVLGLVSRLVSQKGIDLTIEAVTRRLDAGDNIQLVCLGSGEANYEQDLRVLRARYPDKVGVTIGYNEQLAHQIEAGSDVFLMPSRFEPCGLNQLYSLRYGTLPLVRNTGGLADSVVDSSDENLKNETATGFKFETATTNELDHALLRAINLFSRPRIWRKVVITAMEQNYSWEISSQAYE
;
A
#
# COMPACT_ATOMS: atom_id res chain seq x y z
N LEU A 1 -20.40 17.57 16.41
CA LEU A 1 -19.12 17.46 17.14
C LEU A 1 -19.19 18.08 18.55
N ILE A 2 -19.80 19.31 18.72
CA ILE A 2 -19.85 20.02 20.02
C ILE A 2 -20.67 19.24 21.06
N TYR A 3 -21.77 18.61 20.65
CA TYR A 3 -22.71 17.90 21.53
C TYR A 3 -22.52 16.39 21.54
N SER A 4 -21.45 15.88 20.90
CA SER A 4 -21.15 14.44 20.89
C SER A 4 -20.39 14.07 22.16
N ASP A 5 -20.76 12.96 22.78
CA ASP A 5 -20.04 12.40 23.94
C ASP A 5 -18.69 11.86 23.52
N GLN A 6 -18.62 11.20 22.37
CA GLN A 6 -17.40 10.68 21.75
C GLN A 6 -17.38 11.00 20.25
N ILE A 7 -16.19 11.23 19.73
CA ILE A 7 -15.90 11.39 18.31
C ILE A 7 -14.90 10.30 17.95
N THR A 8 -15.20 9.54 16.92
CA THR A 8 -14.27 8.54 16.38
C THR A 8 -13.83 8.92 14.97
N THR A 9 -12.59 8.62 14.67
CA THR A 9 -12.04 8.67 13.31
C THR A 9 -11.30 7.36 13.01
N VAL A 10 -10.80 7.21 11.79
CA VAL A 10 -10.45 5.91 11.21
C VAL A 10 -8.99 5.50 11.40
N SER A 11 -8.22 6.24 12.20
CA SER A 11 -6.89 5.81 12.66
C SER A 11 -6.38 6.71 13.79
N PRO A 12 -5.52 6.20 14.71
CA PRO A 12 -4.90 6.99 15.76
C PRO A 12 -4.10 8.17 15.23
N THR A 13 -3.18 7.95 14.29
CA THR A 13 -2.39 9.03 13.67
C THR A 13 -3.28 10.06 12.97
N TYR A 14 -4.34 9.64 12.28
CA TYR A 14 -5.26 10.59 11.65
C TYR A 14 -6.04 11.42 12.69
N ALA A 15 -6.36 10.87 13.86
CA ALA A 15 -6.97 11.64 14.95
C ALA A 15 -6.06 12.79 15.41
N GLU A 16 -4.75 12.60 15.40
CA GLU A 16 -3.76 13.65 15.68
C GLU A 16 -3.65 14.64 14.51
N GLU A 17 -3.56 14.14 13.27
CA GLU A 17 -3.43 14.95 12.04
C GLU A 17 -4.58 15.95 11.90
N ILE A 18 -5.84 15.56 12.12
CA ILE A 18 -7.01 16.45 12.01
C ILE A 18 -7.10 17.51 13.10
N CYS A 19 -6.28 17.40 14.13
CA CYS A 19 -6.09 18.45 15.14
C CYS A 19 -5.10 19.55 14.69
N THR A 20 -4.51 19.43 13.48
CA THR A 20 -3.59 20.41 12.90
C THR A 20 -4.27 21.29 11.88
N TYR A 21 -3.71 22.48 11.62
CA TYR A 21 -4.22 23.40 10.60
C TYR A 21 -4.24 22.78 9.20
N GLU A 22 -3.25 21.93 8.89
CA GLU A 22 -3.10 21.31 7.57
C GLU A 22 -4.24 20.33 7.24
N TYR A 23 -4.73 19.59 8.24
CA TYR A 23 -5.73 18.53 8.02
C TYR A 23 -7.06 18.77 8.74
N GLY A 24 -7.16 19.81 9.56
CA GLY A 24 -8.37 20.11 10.32
C GLY A 24 -9.47 20.82 9.54
N TYR A 25 -9.15 21.42 8.38
CA TYR A 25 -10.11 22.13 7.50
C TYR A 25 -10.99 23.15 8.24
N GLY A 26 -10.42 23.86 9.21
CA GLY A 26 -11.11 24.84 10.03
C GLY A 26 -11.81 24.27 11.27
N LEU A 27 -11.68 22.97 11.53
CA LEU A 27 -12.21 22.30 12.72
C LEU A 27 -11.10 21.92 13.73
N GLU A 28 -9.84 22.18 13.42
CA GLU A 28 -8.67 21.76 14.21
C GLU A 28 -8.74 22.25 15.66
N GLY A 29 -9.25 23.45 15.91
CA GLY A 29 -9.42 24.01 17.26
C GLY A 29 -10.41 23.19 18.09
N LEU A 30 -11.57 22.88 17.52
CA LEU A 30 -12.60 22.07 18.19
C LEU A 30 -12.11 20.62 18.40
N LEU A 31 -11.48 20.03 17.37
CA LEU A 31 -10.98 18.66 17.44
C LEU A 31 -9.86 18.53 18.47
N SER A 32 -8.96 19.52 18.55
CA SER A 32 -7.91 19.58 19.57
C SER A 32 -8.47 19.69 20.99
N GLU A 33 -9.55 20.42 21.19
CA GLU A 33 -10.24 20.49 22.47
C GLU A 33 -10.83 19.14 22.85
N ARG A 34 -11.53 18.47 21.92
CA ARG A 34 -12.11 17.15 22.15
C ARG A 34 -11.04 16.09 22.40
N ALA A 35 -9.90 16.16 21.72
CA ALA A 35 -8.76 15.27 21.96
C ALA A 35 -8.20 15.43 23.39
N LYS A 36 -8.03 16.69 23.87
CA LYS A 36 -7.58 16.97 25.24
C LYS A 36 -8.55 16.47 26.31
N GLU A 37 -9.84 16.45 26.00
CA GLU A 37 -10.89 15.90 26.88
C GLU A 37 -10.96 14.37 26.83
N GLY A 38 -10.16 13.68 25.99
CA GLY A 38 -10.23 12.25 25.78
C GLY A 38 -11.47 11.80 25.00
N ARG A 39 -12.06 12.70 24.21
CA ARG A 39 -13.31 12.48 23.46
C ARG A 39 -13.11 12.36 21.94
N LEU A 40 -11.87 12.38 21.46
CA LEU A 40 -11.51 12.08 20.07
C LEU A 40 -10.62 10.85 20.05
N ASN A 41 -11.08 9.80 19.41
CA ASN A 41 -10.39 8.51 19.33
C ASN A 41 -10.21 8.09 17.87
N GLY A 42 -9.02 7.58 17.52
CA GLY A 42 -8.73 6.98 16.24
C GLY A 42 -8.81 5.46 16.35
N ILE A 43 -9.62 4.82 15.52
CA ILE A 43 -9.79 3.37 15.47
C ILE A 43 -9.59 2.91 14.03
N LEU A 44 -8.58 2.08 13.79
CA LEU A 44 -8.35 1.52 12.44
C LEU A 44 -9.54 0.66 12.00
N ASN A 45 -9.97 0.83 10.75
CA ASN A 45 -10.94 -0.07 10.14
C ASN A 45 -10.36 -1.48 10.01
N GLY A 46 -11.21 -2.48 10.12
CA GLY A 46 -10.88 -3.85 9.76
C GLY A 46 -11.08 -4.11 8.26
N ILE A 47 -10.66 -5.29 7.83
CA ILE A 47 -10.94 -5.83 6.49
C ILE A 47 -11.84 -7.06 6.59
N ASP A 48 -12.58 -7.35 5.52
CA ASP A 48 -13.31 -8.61 5.38
C ASP A 48 -12.33 -9.73 4.98
N ASN A 49 -11.99 -10.57 5.97
CA ASN A 49 -11.11 -11.71 5.79
C ASN A 49 -11.73 -12.87 4.99
N HIS A 50 -13.04 -12.82 4.65
CA HIS A 50 -13.65 -13.81 3.76
C HIS A 50 -13.49 -13.42 2.30
N GLU A 51 -13.54 -12.13 2.02
CA GLU A 51 -13.35 -11.59 0.66
C GLU A 51 -11.86 -11.46 0.32
N TRP A 52 -11.07 -10.89 1.23
CA TRP A 52 -9.64 -10.64 1.03
C TRP A 52 -8.78 -11.71 1.73
N ASP A 53 -8.82 -12.94 1.20
CA ASP A 53 -8.02 -14.07 1.71
C ASP A 53 -7.36 -14.85 0.57
N PRO A 54 -6.01 -14.83 0.46
CA PRO A 54 -5.31 -15.56 -0.58
C PRO A 54 -5.52 -17.08 -0.53
N GLU A 55 -5.99 -17.65 0.58
CA GLU A 55 -6.29 -19.09 0.68
C GLU A 55 -7.58 -19.47 -0.07
N THR A 56 -8.56 -18.56 -0.16
CA THR A 56 -9.90 -18.85 -0.67
C THR A 56 -10.34 -17.95 -1.81
N ASP A 57 -9.57 -16.91 -2.12
CA ASP A 57 -9.89 -15.94 -3.17
C ASP A 57 -10.00 -16.61 -4.55
N LYS A 58 -11.16 -16.46 -5.17
CA LYS A 58 -11.47 -17.03 -6.50
C LYS A 58 -10.98 -16.15 -7.66
N ALA A 59 -10.58 -14.92 -7.39
CA ALA A 59 -10.12 -13.96 -8.39
C ALA A 59 -8.66 -14.18 -8.81
N ILE A 60 -7.87 -14.88 -7.98
CA ILE A 60 -6.44 -15.06 -8.18
C ILE A 60 -6.11 -16.37 -8.90
N ALA A 61 -4.97 -16.41 -9.59
CA ALA A 61 -4.57 -17.55 -10.41
C ALA A 61 -4.24 -18.81 -9.58
N LYS A 62 -3.67 -18.62 -8.38
CA LYS A 62 -3.29 -19.70 -7.47
C LYS A 62 -3.50 -19.27 -6.03
N ASN A 63 -4.31 -20.00 -5.28
CA ASN A 63 -4.47 -19.80 -3.84
C ASN A 63 -3.20 -20.21 -3.08
N TYR A 64 -2.92 -19.48 -2.00
CA TYR A 64 -1.75 -19.71 -1.16
C TYR A 64 -1.98 -19.21 0.27
N SER A 65 -1.12 -19.64 1.18
CA SER A 65 -1.08 -19.20 2.58
C SER A 65 0.36 -18.98 3.01
N VAL A 66 0.57 -18.58 4.24
CA VAL A 66 1.92 -18.49 4.86
C VAL A 66 2.69 -19.81 4.70
N LYS A 67 2.00 -20.96 4.83
CA LYS A 67 2.63 -22.29 4.68
C LYS A 67 3.01 -22.60 3.23
N THR A 68 2.27 -22.10 2.26
CA THR A 68 2.46 -22.32 0.82
C THR A 68 2.87 -21.05 0.08
N ILE A 69 3.51 -20.09 0.76
CA ILE A 69 3.88 -18.77 0.21
C ILE A 69 4.66 -18.82 -1.11
N ARG A 70 5.32 -19.93 -1.41
CA ARG A 70 5.98 -20.12 -2.70
C ARG A 70 5.01 -20.10 -3.87
N ASP A 71 3.74 -20.49 -3.66
CA ASP A 71 2.71 -20.48 -4.70
C ASP A 71 2.31 -19.06 -5.13
N LYS A 72 2.65 -18.03 -4.33
CA LYS A 72 2.48 -16.62 -4.70
C LYS A 72 3.19 -16.28 -6.03
N SER A 73 4.31 -16.92 -6.34
CA SER A 73 5.03 -16.72 -7.61
C SER A 73 4.18 -17.00 -8.85
N ARG A 74 3.19 -17.90 -8.76
CA ARG A 74 2.26 -18.19 -9.87
C ARG A 74 1.33 -17.01 -10.16
N ASN A 75 0.93 -16.26 -9.11
CA ASN A 75 0.14 -15.04 -9.28
C ASN A 75 0.99 -13.92 -9.89
N LYS A 76 2.27 -13.85 -9.55
CA LYS A 76 3.21 -12.92 -10.19
C LYS A 76 3.33 -13.19 -11.69
N ILE A 77 3.51 -14.44 -12.10
CA ILE A 77 3.53 -14.81 -13.51
C ILE A 77 2.20 -14.44 -14.19
N ALA A 78 1.07 -14.76 -13.56
CA ALA A 78 -0.25 -14.46 -14.10
C ALA A 78 -0.49 -12.96 -14.32
N ILE A 79 -0.05 -12.10 -13.39
CA ILE A 79 -0.21 -10.64 -13.56
C ILE A 79 0.74 -10.09 -14.63
N GLN A 80 1.96 -10.63 -14.76
CA GLN A 80 2.88 -10.28 -15.84
C GLN A 80 2.27 -10.65 -17.21
N GLN A 81 1.70 -11.84 -17.34
CA GLN A 81 0.98 -12.29 -18.56
C GLN A 81 -0.22 -11.40 -18.87
N HIS A 82 -1.05 -11.07 -17.87
CA HIS A 82 -2.21 -10.19 -18.02
C HIS A 82 -1.84 -8.84 -18.65
N PHE A 83 -0.73 -8.26 -18.22
CA PHE A 83 -0.22 -6.98 -18.75
C PHE A 83 0.71 -7.13 -19.95
N SER A 84 0.92 -8.34 -20.47
CA SER A 84 1.85 -8.65 -21.57
C SER A 84 3.29 -8.21 -21.25
N LEU A 85 3.69 -8.30 -19.98
CA LEU A 85 5.05 -8.05 -19.53
C LEU A 85 5.87 -9.34 -19.60
N PRO A 86 7.21 -9.25 -19.79
CA PRO A 86 8.08 -10.41 -19.69
C PRO A 86 7.94 -11.12 -18.34
N GLU A 87 7.78 -12.44 -18.37
CA GLU A 87 7.74 -13.29 -17.18
C GLU A 87 9.14 -13.36 -16.56
N LYS A 88 9.35 -12.65 -15.45
CA LYS A 88 10.64 -12.58 -14.73
C LYS A 88 10.39 -12.73 -13.24
N GLU A 89 10.81 -13.85 -12.68
CA GLU A 89 10.71 -14.08 -11.23
C GLU A 89 11.60 -13.12 -10.42
N ASP A 90 12.75 -12.72 -10.98
CA ASP A 90 13.74 -11.83 -10.39
C ASP A 90 13.44 -10.34 -10.58
N ALA A 91 12.43 -9.95 -11.35
CA ALA A 91 11.98 -8.56 -11.41
C ALA A 91 11.09 -8.25 -10.20
N LEU A 92 11.31 -7.10 -9.55
CA LEU A 92 10.43 -6.60 -8.49
C LEU A 92 9.15 -6.04 -9.12
N VAL A 93 8.01 -6.66 -8.89
CA VAL A 93 6.72 -6.19 -9.41
C VAL A 93 6.09 -5.21 -8.42
N LEU A 94 5.91 -3.97 -8.86
CA LEU A 94 5.25 -2.90 -8.14
C LEU A 94 3.78 -2.84 -8.55
N GLY A 95 2.86 -2.96 -7.59
CA GLY A 95 1.41 -2.82 -7.79
C GLY A 95 0.92 -1.44 -7.40
N LEU A 96 -0.03 -0.90 -8.16
CA LEU A 96 -0.76 0.32 -7.83
C LEU A 96 -2.21 0.16 -8.19
N VAL A 97 -3.11 0.22 -7.21
CA VAL A 97 -4.56 0.24 -7.42
C VAL A 97 -5.13 1.42 -6.66
N SER A 98 -5.58 2.45 -7.36
CA SER A 98 -6.15 3.62 -6.69
C SER A 98 -6.97 4.53 -7.63
N ARG A 99 -7.67 5.50 -7.04
CA ARG A 99 -8.12 6.69 -7.78
C ARG A 99 -6.88 7.47 -8.24
N LEU A 100 -6.85 7.87 -9.51
CA LEU A 100 -5.75 8.64 -10.08
C LEU A 100 -5.95 10.13 -9.81
N VAL A 101 -5.64 10.54 -8.59
CA VAL A 101 -5.78 11.92 -8.10
C VAL A 101 -4.51 12.35 -7.36
N SER A 102 -4.28 13.67 -7.25
CA SER A 102 -3.11 14.24 -6.59
C SER A 102 -2.91 13.72 -5.16
N GLN A 103 -4.00 13.52 -4.40
CA GLN A 103 -3.97 12.96 -3.05
C GLN A 103 -3.20 11.63 -2.99
N LYS A 104 -3.33 10.79 -4.00
CA LYS A 104 -2.73 9.44 -4.04
C LYS A 104 -1.26 9.42 -4.48
N GLY A 105 -0.66 10.59 -4.77
CA GLY A 105 0.74 10.71 -5.12
C GLY A 105 1.10 10.04 -6.45
N ILE A 106 0.20 10.08 -7.44
CA ILE A 106 0.41 9.46 -8.76
C ILE A 106 1.59 10.09 -9.48
N ASP A 107 1.74 11.41 -9.38
CA ASP A 107 2.88 12.17 -9.88
C ASP A 107 4.21 11.68 -9.27
N LEU A 108 4.24 11.49 -7.95
CA LEU A 108 5.41 10.97 -7.25
C LEU A 108 5.77 9.56 -7.73
N THR A 109 4.75 8.70 -7.91
CA THR A 109 4.94 7.33 -8.42
C THR A 109 5.53 7.34 -9.81
N ILE A 110 4.94 8.10 -10.74
CA ILE A 110 5.39 8.15 -12.13
C ILE A 110 6.86 8.61 -12.19
N GLU A 111 7.21 9.67 -11.47
CA GLU A 111 8.56 10.20 -11.46
C GLU A 111 9.57 9.23 -10.81
N ALA A 112 9.28 8.68 -9.64
CA ALA A 112 10.18 7.77 -8.94
C ALA A 112 10.39 6.46 -9.71
N VAL A 113 9.31 5.87 -10.25
CA VAL A 113 9.41 4.66 -11.09
C VAL A 113 10.19 4.95 -12.37
N THR A 114 9.97 6.10 -13.01
CA THR A 114 10.76 6.51 -14.19
C THR A 114 12.25 6.55 -13.87
N ARG A 115 12.66 7.15 -12.75
CA ARG A 115 14.08 7.20 -12.32
C ARG A 115 14.67 5.81 -12.15
N ARG A 116 13.92 4.86 -11.55
CA ARG A 116 14.41 3.49 -11.35
C ARG A 116 14.52 2.74 -12.68
N LEU A 117 13.57 2.94 -13.60
CA LEU A 117 13.60 2.35 -14.93
C LEU A 117 14.75 2.91 -15.77
N ASP A 118 14.99 4.22 -15.72
CA ASP A 118 16.13 4.90 -16.41
C ASP A 118 17.48 4.45 -15.81
N ALA A 119 17.53 4.15 -14.52
CA ALA A 119 18.72 3.58 -13.87
C ALA A 119 18.99 2.11 -14.24
N GLY A 120 18.06 1.44 -14.93
CA GLY A 120 18.19 0.05 -15.37
C GLY A 120 17.80 -0.95 -14.31
N ASP A 121 17.12 -0.56 -13.23
CA ASP A 121 16.67 -1.46 -12.18
C ASP A 121 15.70 -2.53 -12.75
N ASN A 122 15.80 -3.74 -12.20
CA ASN A 122 14.96 -4.86 -12.61
C ASN A 122 13.60 -4.82 -11.92
N ILE A 123 12.80 -3.78 -12.27
CA ILE A 123 11.45 -3.58 -11.76
C ILE A 123 10.41 -3.66 -12.88
N GLN A 124 9.17 -3.93 -12.51
CA GLN A 124 7.98 -3.79 -13.35
C GLN A 124 6.89 -3.06 -12.54
N LEU A 125 6.10 -2.22 -13.21
CA LEU A 125 4.93 -1.55 -12.62
C LEU A 125 3.65 -2.10 -13.25
N VAL A 126 2.68 -2.50 -12.44
CA VAL A 126 1.32 -2.82 -12.86
C VAL A 126 0.33 -1.88 -12.16
N CYS A 127 -0.49 -1.21 -12.95
CA CYS A 127 -1.36 -0.14 -12.45
C CYS A 127 -2.82 -0.35 -12.90
N LEU A 128 -3.75 -0.19 -11.96
CA LEU A 128 -5.18 -0.13 -12.18
C LEU A 128 -5.74 1.12 -11.50
N GLY A 129 -6.47 1.95 -12.24
CA GLY A 129 -7.15 3.10 -11.66
C GLY A 129 -7.77 4.01 -12.70
N SER A 130 -8.54 4.97 -12.23
CA SER A 130 -9.11 6.05 -13.04
C SER A 130 -9.21 7.34 -12.23
N GLY A 131 -9.23 8.49 -12.90
CA GLY A 131 -9.34 9.77 -12.20
C GLY A 131 -9.05 10.97 -13.08
N GLU A 132 -8.09 11.79 -12.70
CA GLU A 132 -7.72 13.00 -13.44
C GLU A 132 -7.05 12.65 -14.77
N ALA A 133 -7.49 13.30 -15.85
CA ALA A 133 -7.08 12.98 -17.22
C ALA A 133 -5.56 13.13 -17.46
N ASN A 134 -4.90 14.07 -16.75
CA ASN A 134 -3.45 14.24 -16.80
C ASN A 134 -2.73 12.98 -16.29
N TYR A 135 -3.10 12.44 -15.12
CA TYR A 135 -2.48 11.22 -14.58
C TYR A 135 -2.75 9.99 -15.42
N GLU A 136 -3.96 9.86 -15.97
CA GLU A 136 -4.26 8.78 -16.92
C GLU A 136 -3.36 8.87 -18.16
N GLN A 137 -3.18 10.09 -18.69
CA GLN A 137 -2.33 10.31 -19.86
C GLN A 137 -0.85 10.05 -19.54
N ASP A 138 -0.36 10.53 -18.39
CA ASP A 138 1.02 10.33 -17.98
C ASP A 138 1.35 8.84 -17.80
N LEU A 139 0.43 8.05 -17.24
CA LEU A 139 0.57 6.58 -17.13
C LEU A 139 0.59 5.91 -18.51
N ARG A 140 -0.24 6.37 -19.46
CA ARG A 140 -0.19 5.85 -20.85
C ARG A 140 1.16 6.17 -21.53
N VAL A 141 1.69 7.38 -21.30
CA VAL A 141 3.01 7.78 -21.81
C VAL A 141 4.12 6.92 -21.18
N LEU A 142 4.04 6.69 -19.85
CA LEU A 142 5.00 5.84 -19.15
C LEU A 142 4.99 4.42 -19.71
N ARG A 143 3.80 3.83 -19.93
CA ARG A 143 3.65 2.52 -20.56
C ARG A 143 4.23 2.50 -21.98
N ALA A 144 3.97 3.53 -22.77
CA ALA A 144 4.50 3.62 -24.15
C ALA A 144 6.03 3.70 -24.18
N ARG A 145 6.64 4.39 -23.19
CA ARG A 145 8.10 4.50 -23.06
C ARG A 145 8.76 3.20 -22.60
N TYR A 146 8.07 2.43 -21.74
CA TYR A 146 8.60 1.18 -21.15
C TYR A 146 7.63 0.00 -21.34
N PRO A 147 7.34 -0.43 -22.58
CA PRO A 147 6.28 -1.42 -22.86
C PRO A 147 6.53 -2.78 -22.21
N ASP A 148 7.79 -3.17 -22.00
CA ASP A 148 8.17 -4.43 -21.34
C ASP A 148 8.30 -4.32 -19.81
N LYS A 149 8.01 -3.15 -19.25
CA LYS A 149 8.20 -2.85 -17.82
C LYS A 149 6.95 -2.29 -17.14
N VAL A 150 6.03 -1.69 -17.91
CA VAL A 150 4.88 -0.97 -17.37
C VAL A 150 3.58 -1.47 -17.99
N GLY A 151 2.70 -2.01 -17.15
CA GLY A 151 1.33 -2.39 -17.49
C GLY A 151 0.33 -1.41 -16.86
N VAL A 152 -0.62 -0.89 -17.65
CA VAL A 152 -1.63 0.07 -17.17
C VAL A 152 -3.00 -0.32 -17.67
N THR A 153 -3.96 -0.39 -16.77
CA THR A 153 -5.39 -0.47 -17.05
C THR A 153 -6.07 0.78 -16.47
N ILE A 154 -6.70 1.57 -17.33
CA ILE A 154 -7.50 2.73 -16.90
C ILE A 154 -8.93 2.27 -16.72
N GLY A 155 -9.44 2.39 -15.50
CA GLY A 155 -10.81 2.00 -15.15
C GLY A 155 -10.91 1.38 -13.76
N TYR A 156 -12.07 0.78 -13.49
CA TYR A 156 -12.35 -0.01 -12.31
C TYR A 156 -12.50 -1.49 -12.68
N ASN A 157 -11.80 -2.37 -11.98
CA ASN A 157 -11.93 -3.80 -12.14
C ASN A 157 -11.51 -4.49 -10.83
N GLU A 158 -12.48 -4.97 -10.07
CA GLU A 158 -12.26 -5.57 -8.76
C GLU A 158 -11.45 -6.87 -8.85
N GLN A 159 -11.77 -7.74 -9.80
CA GLN A 159 -11.01 -8.98 -10.02
C GLN A 159 -9.53 -8.68 -10.31
N LEU A 160 -9.26 -7.68 -11.14
CA LEU A 160 -7.89 -7.27 -11.44
C LEU A 160 -7.19 -6.66 -10.22
N ALA A 161 -7.93 -5.96 -9.33
CA ALA A 161 -7.37 -5.46 -8.08
C ALA A 161 -6.84 -6.61 -7.21
N HIS A 162 -7.64 -7.67 -7.01
CA HIS A 162 -7.21 -8.89 -6.29
C HIS A 162 -5.97 -9.55 -6.95
N GLN A 163 -5.95 -9.61 -8.28
CA GLN A 163 -4.81 -10.17 -9.02
C GLN A 163 -3.54 -9.32 -8.87
N ILE A 164 -3.66 -7.99 -8.83
CA ILE A 164 -2.53 -7.08 -8.59
C ILE A 164 -2.02 -7.27 -7.16
N GLU A 165 -2.91 -7.34 -6.15
CA GLU A 165 -2.52 -7.60 -4.77
C GLU A 165 -1.80 -8.96 -4.64
N ALA A 166 -2.31 -10.01 -5.25
CA ALA A 166 -1.71 -11.34 -5.17
C ALA A 166 -0.41 -11.46 -5.98
N GLY A 167 -0.29 -10.75 -7.11
CA GLY A 167 0.80 -10.90 -8.07
C GLY A 167 1.96 -9.92 -7.87
N SER A 168 1.78 -8.84 -7.14
CA SER A 168 2.84 -7.86 -6.86
C SER A 168 3.75 -8.30 -5.71
N ASP A 169 4.96 -7.79 -5.70
CA ASP A 169 5.91 -7.94 -4.59
C ASP A 169 5.81 -6.75 -3.62
N VAL A 170 5.60 -5.56 -4.16
CA VAL A 170 5.42 -4.30 -3.42
C VAL A 170 4.15 -3.61 -3.89
N PHE A 171 3.38 -3.02 -2.97
CA PHE A 171 2.21 -2.22 -3.28
C PHE A 171 2.46 -0.74 -2.93
N LEU A 172 2.26 0.15 -3.89
CA LEU A 172 2.60 1.56 -3.76
C LEU A 172 1.42 2.38 -3.24
N MET A 173 1.63 3.08 -2.13
CA MET A 173 0.66 4.02 -1.55
C MET A 173 1.35 5.33 -1.10
N PRO A 174 1.91 6.13 -2.02
CA PRO A 174 2.60 7.37 -1.68
C PRO A 174 1.63 8.53 -1.45
N SER A 175 0.54 8.26 -0.73
CA SER A 175 -0.54 9.22 -0.50
C SER A 175 -0.06 10.45 0.27
N ARG A 176 -0.49 11.65 -0.16
CA ARG A 176 -0.23 12.90 0.55
C ARG A 176 -0.94 12.96 1.89
N PHE A 177 -2.11 12.35 1.98
CA PHE A 177 -2.82 12.02 3.21
C PHE A 177 -3.69 10.80 3.00
N GLU A 178 -3.83 9.97 4.05
CA GLU A 178 -4.60 8.73 3.99
C GLU A 178 -5.25 8.45 5.36
N PRO A 179 -6.52 8.84 5.56
CA PRO A 179 -7.17 8.70 6.86
C PRO A 179 -7.09 7.30 7.47
N CYS A 180 -7.37 6.28 6.68
CA CYS A 180 -7.23 4.88 7.05
C CYS A 180 -6.36 4.12 6.04
N GLY A 181 -6.79 4.13 4.78
CA GLY A 181 -6.35 3.17 3.79
C GLY A 181 -6.88 1.76 4.07
N LEU A 182 -7.15 1.02 3.02
CA LEU A 182 -7.50 -0.41 3.14
C LEU A 182 -6.54 -1.28 2.31
N ASN A 183 -6.06 -0.76 1.19
CA ASN A 183 -5.20 -1.53 0.29
C ASN A 183 -3.91 -2.00 0.97
N GLN A 184 -3.30 -1.23 1.90
CA GLN A 184 -2.15 -1.71 2.67
C GLN A 184 -2.51 -2.91 3.55
N LEU A 185 -3.75 -2.96 4.07
CA LEU A 185 -4.20 -4.10 4.88
C LEU A 185 -4.43 -5.33 4.01
N TYR A 186 -5.00 -5.15 2.81
CA TYR A 186 -5.11 -6.21 1.80
C TYR A 186 -3.72 -6.70 1.38
N SER A 187 -2.80 -5.78 1.09
CA SER A 187 -1.42 -6.08 0.72
C SER A 187 -0.72 -6.92 1.78
N LEU A 188 -0.82 -6.52 3.06
CA LEU A 188 -0.27 -7.30 4.17
C LEU A 188 -0.84 -8.72 4.17
N ARG A 189 -2.17 -8.88 4.04
CA ARG A 189 -2.83 -10.18 4.01
C ARG A 189 -2.36 -11.06 2.85
N TYR A 190 -2.08 -10.45 1.68
CA TYR A 190 -1.60 -11.14 0.48
C TYR A 190 -0.06 -11.31 0.45
N GLY A 191 0.67 -10.84 1.46
CA GLY A 191 2.13 -10.90 1.49
C GLY A 191 2.79 -10.05 0.40
N THR A 192 2.11 -9.02 -0.04
CA THR A 192 2.63 -7.97 -0.89
C THR A 192 3.03 -6.82 0.01
N LEU A 193 4.31 -6.45 0.03
CA LEU A 193 4.80 -5.50 1.01
C LEU A 193 4.36 -4.07 0.67
N PRO A 194 3.56 -3.39 1.52
CA PRO A 194 3.17 -2.02 1.26
C PRO A 194 4.37 -1.08 1.37
N LEU A 195 4.52 -0.18 0.39
CA LEU A 195 5.44 0.95 0.43
C LEU A 195 4.62 2.22 0.50
N VAL A 196 4.62 2.87 1.65
CA VAL A 196 3.65 3.89 2.02
C VAL A 196 4.31 5.16 2.55
N ARG A 197 3.63 6.30 2.44
CA ARG A 197 4.00 7.48 3.22
C ARG A 197 3.57 7.30 4.68
N ASN A 198 4.37 7.82 5.62
CA ASN A 198 4.10 7.79 7.05
C ASN A 198 3.02 8.81 7.41
N THR A 199 1.73 8.49 7.18
CA THR A 199 0.58 9.36 7.43
C THR A 199 -0.66 8.54 7.75
N GLY A 200 -1.52 9.05 8.62
CA GLY A 200 -2.82 8.46 8.98
C GLY A 200 -2.75 6.96 9.23
N GLY A 201 -3.71 6.21 8.70
CA GLY A 201 -3.78 4.76 8.88
C GLY A 201 -2.64 3.97 8.25
N LEU A 202 -1.90 4.54 7.30
CA LEU A 202 -0.69 3.91 6.76
C LEU A 202 0.42 3.87 7.80
N ALA A 203 0.59 4.96 8.58
CA ALA A 203 1.55 5.04 9.67
C ALA A 203 1.26 4.02 10.77
N ASP A 204 -0.03 3.80 11.05
CA ASP A 204 -0.49 2.93 12.14
C ASP A 204 -0.48 1.44 11.79
N SER A 205 -0.51 1.09 10.49
CA SER A 205 -0.66 -0.29 10.03
C SER A 205 0.60 -0.91 9.41
N VAL A 206 1.59 -0.10 9.02
CA VAL A 206 2.81 -0.59 8.39
C VAL A 206 4.02 -0.35 9.29
N VAL A 207 4.81 -1.40 9.53
CA VAL A 207 6.09 -1.33 10.23
C VAL A 207 7.22 -1.28 9.22
N ASP A 208 8.02 -0.20 9.28
CA ASP A 208 9.11 0.02 8.32
C ASP A 208 10.20 -1.04 8.36
N SER A 209 10.75 -1.41 7.20
CA SER A 209 11.91 -2.30 7.05
C SER A 209 13.23 -1.58 7.37
N SER A 210 13.31 -0.95 8.55
CA SER A 210 14.56 -0.44 9.12
C SER A 210 15.47 -1.59 9.57
N ASP A 211 16.78 -1.34 9.72
CA ASP A 211 17.72 -2.35 10.19
C ASP A 211 17.32 -2.92 11.56
N GLU A 212 16.78 -2.07 12.44
CA GLU A 212 16.28 -2.48 13.75
C GLU A 212 15.07 -3.42 13.63
N ASN A 213 14.05 -3.03 12.84
CA ASN A 213 12.82 -3.83 12.67
C ASN A 213 13.11 -5.15 11.91
N LEU A 214 14.05 -5.13 10.96
CA LEU A 214 14.50 -6.36 10.28
C LEU A 214 15.21 -7.31 11.26
N LYS A 215 16.03 -6.78 12.18
CA LYS A 215 16.70 -7.57 13.21
C LYS A 215 15.70 -8.14 14.23
N ASN A 216 14.68 -7.36 14.58
CA ASN A 216 13.63 -7.75 15.54
C ASN A 216 12.53 -8.59 14.89
N GLU A 217 12.58 -8.80 13.57
CA GLU A 217 11.59 -9.55 12.78
C GLU A 217 10.16 -8.96 12.87
N THR A 218 10.03 -7.63 13.03
CA THR A 218 8.76 -6.91 13.14
C THR A 218 8.37 -6.15 11.87
N ALA A 219 9.28 -6.01 10.91
CA ALA A 219 9.03 -5.28 9.66
C ALA A 219 7.91 -5.92 8.84
N THR A 220 7.03 -5.07 8.25
CA THR A 220 5.90 -5.51 7.40
C THR A 220 5.83 -4.80 6.06
N GLY A 221 6.64 -3.75 5.84
CA GLY A 221 6.64 -2.97 4.61
C GLY A 221 7.71 -1.87 4.63
N PHE A 222 7.50 -0.83 3.85
CA PHE A 222 8.43 0.30 3.73
C PHE A 222 7.70 1.60 3.99
N LYS A 223 8.32 2.51 4.76
CA LYS A 223 7.80 3.85 5.00
C LYS A 223 8.76 4.92 4.53
N PHE A 224 8.21 6.06 4.13
CA PHE A 224 8.93 7.31 3.89
C PHE A 224 8.15 8.49 4.48
N GLU A 225 8.81 9.60 4.82
CA GLU A 225 8.21 10.68 5.61
C GLU A 225 7.56 11.76 4.74
N THR A 226 8.33 12.40 3.90
CA THR A 226 7.86 13.56 3.13
C THR A 226 7.31 13.15 1.78
N ALA A 227 6.14 13.68 1.40
CA ALA A 227 5.51 13.41 0.11
C ALA A 227 6.30 14.05 -1.06
N THR A 228 7.52 13.56 -1.27
CA THR A 228 8.42 13.98 -2.35
C THR A 228 8.90 12.77 -3.16
N THR A 229 9.21 13.01 -4.42
CA THR A 229 9.77 11.98 -5.31
C THR A 229 11.08 11.40 -4.75
N ASN A 230 11.93 12.22 -4.13
CA ASN A 230 13.20 11.76 -3.58
C ASN A 230 13.02 10.76 -2.44
N GLU A 231 12.09 11.02 -1.52
CA GLU A 231 11.80 10.12 -0.41
C GLU A 231 11.20 8.79 -0.90
N LEU A 232 10.26 8.86 -1.85
CA LEU A 232 9.69 7.67 -2.48
C LEU A 232 10.77 6.87 -3.23
N ASP A 233 11.64 7.54 -3.96
CA ASP A 233 12.75 6.92 -4.69
C ASP A 233 13.72 6.19 -3.77
N HIS A 234 14.07 6.79 -2.63
CA HIS A 234 14.89 6.16 -1.60
C HIS A 234 14.19 4.92 -1.00
N ALA A 235 12.89 4.99 -0.75
CA ALA A 235 12.12 3.84 -0.25
C ALA A 235 12.07 2.70 -1.29
N LEU A 236 11.91 3.04 -2.59
CA LEU A 236 11.99 2.06 -3.69
C LEU A 236 13.36 1.38 -3.74
N LEU A 237 14.45 2.14 -3.61
CA LEU A 237 15.81 1.56 -3.55
C LEU A 237 15.98 0.60 -2.38
N ARG A 238 15.43 0.92 -1.22
CA ARG A 238 15.45 0.02 -0.06
C ARG A 238 14.69 -1.28 -0.35
N ALA A 239 13.52 -1.18 -1.02
CA ALA A 239 12.74 -2.34 -1.42
C ALA A 239 13.49 -3.22 -2.43
N ILE A 240 14.10 -2.63 -3.47
CA ILE A 240 14.92 -3.32 -4.47
C ILE A 240 16.09 -4.04 -3.79
N ASN A 241 16.80 -3.35 -2.89
CA ASN A 241 17.93 -3.92 -2.17
C ASN A 241 17.51 -5.06 -1.23
N LEU A 242 16.35 -4.95 -0.58
CA LEU A 242 15.85 -6.02 0.29
C LEU A 242 15.37 -7.22 -0.52
N PHE A 243 14.74 -6.99 -1.68
CA PHE A 243 14.27 -8.04 -2.59
C PHE A 243 15.42 -8.92 -3.08
N SER A 244 16.63 -8.35 -3.26
CA SER A 244 17.84 -9.10 -3.61
C SER A 244 18.33 -10.04 -2.50
N ARG A 245 17.68 -10.01 -1.31
CA ARG A 245 18.01 -10.84 -0.14
C ARG A 245 16.84 -11.79 0.18
N PRO A 246 16.62 -12.87 -0.59
CA PRO A 246 15.39 -13.65 -0.58
C PRO A 246 15.02 -14.26 0.78
N ARG A 247 16.02 -14.58 1.62
CA ARG A 247 15.77 -15.12 2.97
C ARG A 247 15.16 -14.06 3.90
N ILE A 248 15.67 -12.82 3.84
CA ILE A 248 15.17 -11.71 4.68
C ILE A 248 13.82 -11.25 4.12
N TRP A 249 13.72 -11.06 2.80
CA TRP A 249 12.48 -10.72 2.13
C TRP A 249 11.32 -11.64 2.54
N ARG A 250 11.56 -12.95 2.47
CA ARG A 250 10.55 -13.94 2.85
C ARG A 250 10.11 -13.83 4.31
N LYS A 251 11.01 -13.49 5.23
CA LYS A 251 10.65 -13.26 6.64
C LYS A 251 9.70 -12.08 6.77
N VAL A 252 10.01 -10.95 6.12
CA VAL A 252 9.15 -9.76 6.13
C VAL A 252 7.77 -10.07 5.54
N VAL A 253 7.71 -10.82 4.44
CA VAL A 253 6.45 -11.27 3.82
C VAL A 253 5.63 -12.12 4.80
N ILE A 254 6.24 -13.06 5.50
CA ILE A 254 5.56 -13.90 6.48
C ILE A 254 5.05 -13.04 7.65
N THR A 255 5.89 -12.17 8.21
CA THR A 255 5.50 -11.24 9.28
C THR A 255 4.32 -10.36 8.86
N ALA A 256 4.32 -9.87 7.62
CA ALA A 256 3.20 -9.10 7.06
C ALA A 256 1.90 -9.91 7.00
N MET A 257 1.95 -11.14 6.49
CA MET A 257 0.77 -12.01 6.38
C MET A 257 0.21 -12.48 7.74
N GLU A 258 1.02 -12.50 8.78
CA GLU A 258 0.61 -12.88 10.14
C GLU A 258 -0.06 -11.73 10.91
N GLN A 259 -0.08 -10.51 10.35
CA GLN A 259 -0.83 -9.40 10.96
C GLN A 259 -2.34 -9.67 10.89
N ASN A 260 -3.05 -9.26 11.93
CA ASN A 260 -4.51 -9.41 12.00
C ASN A 260 -5.19 -8.04 12.07
N TYR A 261 -5.81 -7.65 10.98
CA TYR A 261 -6.62 -6.44 10.84
C TYR A 261 -8.08 -6.78 10.52
N SER A 262 -8.63 -7.78 11.21
CA SER A 262 -10.04 -8.15 11.03
C SER A 262 -10.98 -7.16 11.72
N TRP A 263 -12.23 -7.10 11.26
CA TRP A 263 -13.26 -6.30 11.91
C TRP A 263 -13.56 -6.76 13.35
N GLU A 264 -13.29 -8.02 13.69
CA GLU A 264 -13.42 -8.52 15.07
C GLU A 264 -12.49 -7.79 16.04
N ILE A 265 -11.26 -7.45 15.59
CA ILE A 265 -10.32 -6.69 16.41
C ILE A 265 -10.72 -5.22 16.46
N SER A 266 -11.04 -4.62 15.32
CA SER A 266 -11.43 -3.21 15.27
C SER A 266 -12.70 -2.93 16.08
N SER A 267 -13.68 -3.84 16.08
CA SER A 267 -14.93 -3.66 16.82
C SER A 267 -14.71 -3.62 18.34
N GLN A 268 -13.75 -4.36 18.87
CA GLN A 268 -13.41 -4.33 20.30
C GLN A 268 -12.92 -2.96 20.78
N ALA A 269 -12.36 -2.15 19.88
CA ALA A 269 -11.91 -0.80 20.22
C ALA A 269 -13.06 0.23 20.31
N TYR A 270 -14.28 -0.15 19.87
CA TYR A 270 -15.48 0.70 20.01
C TYR A 270 -16.27 0.39 21.31
N GLU A 271 -15.95 -0.69 22.00
CA GLU A 271 -16.56 -1.09 23.31
C GLU A 271 -15.82 -0.42 24.49
#